data_a8e73fd6c5b6dc5fe70ad26ba9c807e6
#
_entry.id   a8e73fd6c5b6dc5fe70ad26ba9c807e6
#
_cell.length_a   1.000
_cell.length_b   1.000
_cell.length_c   1.000
_cell.angle_alpha   90.00
_cell.angle_beta   90.00
_cell.angle_gamma   90.00
#
_symmetry.space_group_name_H-M   'P 1'
#
loop_
_entity.id
_entity.type
_entity.pdbx_description
1 polymer ?
#
loop_
_entity_poly.entity_id
_entity_poly.type
_entity_poly.pdbx_seq_one_letter_code
_entity_poly.pdbx_strand_id
1 'polypeptide(L)'
;LDNLQIMLPMISNVNEVSMAQQLIKKAYRELVQEGVEVVYPPVGVMIELPAAVYQTSVLAKMVDFVSVGSNDLTQYLLAVDRNNPRVASLYSAFHPAVIAALQQVVTLAKAEGKPVSICGEMAGDPGAAVLLIAMGYDVLSMNASTLLKVKSVIRSVSMDVAKDLLEQVAELDDAR
;
A
#
# COMPACT_ATOMS: atom_id res chain seq x y z
N LEU A 1 14.19 15.46 15.39
CA LEU A 1 13.05 14.66 14.89
C LEU A 1 13.59 13.39 14.27
N ASP A 2 13.59 12.30 15.01
CA ASP A 2 14.19 11.00 14.65
C ASP A 2 13.15 9.94 14.21
N ASN A 3 11.85 10.29 14.24
CA ASN A 3 10.73 9.42 13.89
C ASN A 3 9.96 9.84 12.62
N LEU A 4 10.53 10.74 11.80
CA LEU A 4 9.93 11.18 10.55
C LEU A 4 10.19 10.14 9.45
N GLN A 5 9.15 9.84 8.67
CA GLN A 5 9.23 9.12 7.42
C GLN A 5 8.57 9.94 6.30
N ILE A 6 9.11 9.85 5.09
CA ILE A 6 8.55 10.55 3.92
C ILE A 6 8.04 9.51 2.94
N MET A 7 6.79 9.65 2.51
CA MET A 7 6.18 8.77 1.51
C MET A 7 5.85 9.57 0.26
N LEU A 8 6.27 9.07 -0.90
CA LEU A 8 6.06 9.68 -2.21
C LEU A 8 4.78 9.11 -2.84
N PRO A 9 3.72 9.93 -2.97
CA PRO A 9 2.47 9.49 -3.59
C PRO A 9 2.53 9.56 -5.11
N MET A 10 1.56 8.95 -5.79
CA MET A 10 1.28 9.07 -7.23
C MET A 10 2.49 8.75 -8.13
N ILE A 11 3.37 7.85 -7.71
CA ILE A 11 4.56 7.44 -8.46
C ILE A 11 4.16 6.52 -9.61
N SER A 12 4.59 6.88 -10.81
CA SER A 12 4.38 6.10 -12.03
C SER A 12 5.67 5.45 -12.56
N ASN A 13 6.84 5.97 -12.18
CA ASN A 13 8.12 5.49 -12.69
C ASN A 13 9.31 5.82 -11.75
N VAL A 14 10.45 5.18 -12.02
CA VAL A 14 11.68 5.30 -11.22
C VAL A 14 12.30 6.70 -11.23
N ASN A 15 12.13 7.47 -12.33
CA ASN A 15 12.73 8.80 -12.43
C ASN A 15 12.09 9.78 -11.45
N GLU A 16 10.77 9.66 -11.21
CA GLU A 16 10.06 10.49 -10.23
C GLU A 16 10.61 10.25 -8.82
N VAL A 17 10.87 9.00 -8.45
CA VAL A 17 11.51 8.67 -7.17
C VAL A 17 12.91 9.28 -7.07
N SER A 18 13.72 9.14 -8.13
CA SER A 18 15.08 9.71 -8.16
C SER A 18 15.07 11.23 -8.00
N MET A 19 14.16 11.92 -8.68
CA MET A 19 14.02 13.37 -8.59
C MET A 19 13.58 13.81 -7.18
N ALA A 20 12.57 13.13 -6.61
CA ALA A 20 12.10 13.43 -5.27
C ALA A 20 13.20 13.19 -4.22
N GLN A 21 13.95 12.10 -4.32
CA GLN A 21 15.08 11.82 -3.41
C GLN A 21 16.18 12.88 -3.53
N GLN A 22 16.44 13.43 -4.72
CA GLN A 22 17.40 14.53 -4.88
C GLN A 22 16.93 15.79 -4.15
N LEU A 23 15.64 16.12 -4.22
CA LEU A 23 15.06 17.26 -3.50
C LEU A 23 15.12 17.06 -1.98
N ILE A 24 14.79 15.87 -1.49
CA ILE A 24 14.88 15.53 -0.06
C ILE A 24 16.34 15.64 0.42
N LYS A 25 17.30 15.10 -0.34
CA LYS A 25 18.73 15.22 -0.03
C LYS A 25 19.22 16.67 -0.03
N LYS A 26 18.71 17.49 -0.92
CA LYS A 26 19.02 18.92 -0.95
C LYS A 26 18.52 19.62 0.31
N ALA A 27 17.23 19.46 0.64
CA ALA A 27 16.62 20.04 1.84
C ALA A 27 17.34 19.59 3.13
N TYR A 28 17.68 18.30 3.22
CA TYR A 28 18.45 17.77 4.36
C TYR A 28 19.81 18.47 4.51
N ARG A 29 20.55 18.66 3.41
CA ARG A 29 21.85 19.35 3.44
C ARG A 29 21.73 20.82 3.84
N GLU A 30 20.68 21.50 3.40
CA GLU A 30 20.40 22.88 3.77
C GLU A 30 20.17 23.01 5.28
N LEU A 31 19.36 22.14 5.87
CA LEU A 31 19.11 22.11 7.32
C LEU A 31 20.39 21.84 8.12
N VAL A 32 21.24 20.91 7.66
CA VAL A 32 22.52 20.62 8.31
C VAL A 32 23.47 21.83 8.25
N GLN A 33 23.49 22.55 7.12
CA GLN A 33 24.30 23.77 6.98
C GLN A 33 23.79 24.92 7.87
N GLU A 34 22.50 24.97 8.14
CA GLU A 34 21.89 25.93 9.07
C GLU A 34 22.11 25.55 10.55
N GLY A 35 22.80 24.43 10.80
CA GLY A 35 23.08 23.96 12.16
C GLY A 35 21.91 23.25 12.84
N VAL A 36 20.89 22.86 12.06
CA VAL A 36 19.73 22.09 12.58
C VAL A 36 20.14 20.63 12.76
N GLU A 37 19.95 20.08 13.94
CA GLU A 37 20.17 18.66 14.21
C GLU A 37 19.02 17.85 13.64
N VAL A 38 19.27 17.13 12.54
CA VAL A 38 18.31 16.31 11.82
C VAL A 38 18.91 14.98 11.42
N VAL A 39 18.07 13.92 11.44
CA VAL A 39 18.41 12.61 10.87
C VAL A 39 17.76 12.52 9.47
N TYR A 40 18.50 11.95 8.51
CA TYR A 40 17.93 11.71 7.17
C TYR A 40 16.76 10.72 7.29
N PRO A 41 15.53 11.12 6.89
CA PRO A 41 14.35 10.28 7.09
C PRO A 41 14.33 9.09 6.12
N PRO A 42 13.79 7.94 6.51
CA PRO A 42 13.43 6.89 5.58
C PRO A 42 12.42 7.40 4.53
N VAL A 43 12.63 6.99 3.27
CA VAL A 43 11.78 7.39 2.15
C VAL A 43 11.09 6.17 1.57
N GLY A 44 9.78 6.22 1.45
CA GLY A 44 8.95 5.18 0.83
C GLY A 44 8.18 5.68 -0.39
N VAL A 45 7.59 4.74 -1.11
CA VAL A 45 6.68 5.03 -2.22
C VAL A 45 5.28 4.51 -1.92
N MET A 46 4.27 5.22 -2.45
CA MET A 46 2.92 4.71 -2.50
C MET A 46 2.66 4.05 -3.85
N ILE A 47 2.29 2.79 -3.82
CA ILE A 47 1.84 2.03 -4.99
C ILE A 47 0.32 2.19 -5.08
N GLU A 48 -0.11 3.04 -5.97
CA GLU A 48 -1.53 3.39 -6.16
C GLU A 48 -1.88 3.60 -7.64
N LEU A 49 -0.88 3.53 -8.52
CA LEU A 49 -1.07 3.53 -9.97
C LEU A 49 -0.78 2.15 -10.56
N PRO A 50 -1.54 1.66 -11.54
CA PRO A 50 -1.27 0.38 -12.22
C PRO A 50 0.16 0.26 -12.75
N ALA A 51 0.73 1.35 -13.28
CA ALA A 51 2.11 1.39 -13.73
C ALA A 51 3.12 1.06 -12.62
N ALA A 52 2.87 1.51 -11.39
CA ALA A 52 3.73 1.24 -10.24
C ALA A 52 3.63 -0.22 -9.76
N VAL A 53 2.47 -0.87 -9.90
CA VAL A 53 2.30 -2.30 -9.58
C VAL A 53 3.30 -3.15 -10.35
N TYR A 54 3.41 -2.92 -11.67
CA TYR A 54 4.36 -3.65 -12.54
C TYR A 54 5.82 -3.28 -12.30
N GLN A 55 6.10 -2.14 -11.69
CA GLN A 55 7.44 -1.67 -11.37
C GLN A 55 7.82 -1.86 -9.89
N THR A 56 7.00 -2.53 -9.09
CA THR A 56 7.18 -2.63 -7.62
C THR A 56 8.58 -3.13 -7.25
N SER A 57 9.14 -4.17 -7.91
CA SER A 57 10.48 -4.67 -7.58
C SER A 57 11.56 -3.60 -7.80
N VAL A 58 11.50 -2.86 -8.90
CA VAL A 58 12.50 -1.80 -9.18
C VAL A 58 12.33 -0.61 -8.24
N LEU A 59 11.10 -0.20 -7.97
CA LEU A 59 10.79 0.88 -7.04
C LEU A 59 11.21 0.52 -5.60
N ALA A 60 10.93 -0.71 -5.18
CA ALA A 60 11.29 -1.19 -3.84
C ALA A 60 12.81 -1.15 -3.58
N LYS A 61 13.65 -1.41 -4.59
CA LYS A 61 15.13 -1.29 -4.47
C LYS A 61 15.60 0.13 -4.18
N MET A 62 14.81 1.14 -4.55
CA MET A 62 15.17 2.55 -4.42
C MET A 62 14.74 3.19 -3.10
N VAL A 63 13.88 2.52 -2.33
CA VAL A 63 13.21 3.09 -1.15
C VAL A 63 13.37 2.21 0.08
N ASP A 64 13.01 2.75 1.24
CA ASP A 64 13.13 2.06 2.53
C ASP A 64 11.87 1.24 2.86
N PHE A 65 10.70 1.65 2.38
CA PHE A 65 9.42 0.97 2.60
C PHE A 65 8.46 1.20 1.43
N VAL A 66 7.44 0.36 1.34
CA VAL A 66 6.36 0.44 0.36
C VAL A 66 5.01 0.59 1.08
N SER A 67 4.15 1.43 0.57
CA SER A 67 2.75 1.51 1.00
C SER A 67 1.82 1.35 -0.19
N VAL A 68 0.64 0.77 0.02
CA VAL A 68 -0.37 0.66 -1.04
C VAL A 68 -1.53 1.60 -0.74
N GLY A 69 -1.86 2.47 -1.68
CA GLY A 69 -3.05 3.32 -1.67
C GLY A 69 -4.23 2.57 -2.29
N SER A 70 -4.96 1.77 -1.50
CA SER A 70 -5.96 0.84 -2.04
C SER A 70 -7.12 1.53 -2.77
N ASN A 71 -7.51 2.73 -2.32
CA ASN A 71 -8.61 3.45 -2.93
C ASN A 71 -8.29 3.91 -4.35
N ASP A 72 -7.13 4.54 -4.53
CA ASP A 72 -6.71 5.06 -5.83
C ASP A 72 -6.28 3.92 -6.75
N LEU A 73 -5.59 2.91 -6.22
CA LEU A 73 -5.26 1.71 -7.00
C LEU A 73 -6.51 1.05 -7.58
N THR A 74 -7.55 0.85 -6.78
CA THR A 74 -8.82 0.28 -7.24
C THR A 74 -9.46 1.15 -8.32
N GLN A 75 -9.52 2.47 -8.08
CA GLN A 75 -10.08 3.42 -9.03
C GLN A 75 -9.40 3.36 -10.39
N TYR A 76 -8.08 3.36 -10.41
CA TYR A 76 -7.30 3.36 -11.66
C TYR A 76 -7.26 2.00 -12.34
N LEU A 77 -7.21 0.89 -11.58
CA LEU A 77 -7.27 -0.46 -12.15
C LEU A 77 -8.60 -0.74 -12.86
N LEU A 78 -9.71 -0.30 -12.25
CA LEU A 78 -11.04 -0.51 -12.80
C LEU A 78 -11.49 0.62 -13.74
N ALA A 79 -10.70 1.69 -13.87
CA ALA A 79 -11.04 2.92 -14.61
C ALA A 79 -12.41 3.51 -14.17
N VAL A 80 -12.69 3.48 -12.87
CA VAL A 80 -13.97 3.89 -12.28
C VAL A 80 -13.74 5.04 -11.31
N ASP A 81 -14.33 6.20 -11.58
CA ASP A 81 -14.34 7.30 -10.62
C ASP A 81 -15.35 7.00 -9.50
N ARG A 82 -14.82 6.72 -8.31
CA ARG A 82 -15.61 6.41 -7.10
C ARG A 82 -16.52 7.56 -6.65
N ASN A 83 -16.24 8.81 -7.08
CA ASN A 83 -17.02 9.98 -6.75
C ASN A 83 -18.14 10.26 -7.79
N ASN A 84 -18.13 9.56 -8.92
CA ASN A 84 -19.16 9.72 -9.95
C ASN A 84 -20.32 8.72 -9.70
N PRO A 85 -21.51 9.21 -9.30
CA PRO A 85 -22.63 8.34 -8.92
C PRO A 85 -23.12 7.42 -10.05
N ARG A 86 -22.81 7.75 -11.33
CA ARG A 86 -23.21 6.93 -12.48
C ARG A 86 -22.41 5.63 -12.60
N VAL A 87 -21.19 5.62 -12.13
CA VAL A 87 -20.27 4.48 -12.28
C VAL A 87 -19.73 3.96 -10.94
N ALA A 88 -19.97 4.66 -9.83
CA ALA A 88 -19.49 4.26 -8.51
C ALA A 88 -19.89 2.84 -8.08
N SER A 89 -21.02 2.32 -8.60
CA SER A 89 -21.47 0.94 -8.37
C SER A 89 -20.55 -0.12 -8.98
N LEU A 90 -19.69 0.27 -9.93
CA LEU A 90 -18.68 -0.62 -10.54
C LEU A 90 -17.37 -0.65 -9.73
N TYR A 91 -17.21 0.26 -8.78
CA TYR A 91 -16.06 0.25 -7.87
C TYR A 91 -16.19 -0.89 -6.86
N SER A 92 -15.24 -1.81 -6.87
CA SER A 92 -15.16 -2.90 -5.89
C SER A 92 -13.71 -3.13 -5.46
N ALA A 93 -13.44 -2.91 -4.18
CA ALA A 93 -12.12 -3.19 -3.59
C ALA A 93 -11.80 -4.71 -3.57
N PHE A 94 -12.83 -5.57 -3.68
CA PHE A 94 -12.67 -7.03 -3.75
C PHE A 94 -12.67 -7.57 -5.19
N HIS A 95 -12.59 -6.69 -6.19
CA HIS A 95 -12.49 -7.13 -7.58
C HIS A 95 -11.25 -8.03 -7.77
N PRO A 96 -11.33 -9.17 -8.49
CA PRO A 96 -10.21 -10.09 -8.66
C PRO A 96 -8.92 -9.43 -9.13
N ALA A 97 -9.01 -8.47 -10.07
CA ALA A 97 -7.84 -7.71 -10.53
C ALA A 97 -7.19 -6.87 -9.41
N VAL A 98 -7.98 -6.35 -8.46
CA VAL A 98 -7.47 -5.58 -7.31
C VAL A 98 -6.76 -6.53 -6.35
N ILE A 99 -7.38 -7.65 -6.00
CA ILE A 99 -6.79 -8.69 -5.14
C ILE A 99 -5.46 -9.19 -5.73
N ALA A 100 -5.43 -9.49 -7.03
CA ALA A 100 -4.21 -9.92 -7.73
C ALA A 100 -3.11 -8.86 -7.69
N ALA A 101 -3.45 -7.58 -7.91
CA ALA A 101 -2.49 -6.49 -7.83
C ALA A 101 -1.93 -6.29 -6.42
N LEU A 102 -2.77 -6.38 -5.39
CA LEU A 102 -2.35 -6.30 -3.98
C LEU A 102 -1.38 -7.42 -3.63
N GLN A 103 -1.69 -8.66 -4.03
CA GLN A 103 -0.82 -9.81 -3.83
C GLN A 103 0.51 -9.67 -4.57
N GLN A 104 0.50 -9.17 -5.80
CA GLN A 104 1.70 -8.93 -6.59
C GLN A 104 2.62 -7.91 -5.92
N VAL A 105 2.08 -6.78 -5.44
CA VAL A 105 2.86 -5.75 -4.77
C VAL A 105 3.56 -6.30 -3.52
N VAL A 106 2.84 -7.01 -2.67
CA VAL A 106 3.44 -7.60 -1.45
C VAL A 106 4.54 -8.59 -1.82
N THR A 107 4.26 -9.49 -2.75
CA THR A 107 5.23 -10.52 -3.18
C THR A 107 6.52 -9.88 -3.69
N LEU A 108 6.42 -8.89 -4.58
CA LEU A 108 7.57 -8.21 -5.17
C LEU A 108 8.33 -7.35 -4.13
N ALA A 109 7.64 -6.62 -3.27
CA ALA A 109 8.29 -5.79 -2.26
C ALA A 109 8.99 -6.64 -1.18
N LYS A 110 8.36 -7.74 -0.74
CA LYS A 110 8.96 -8.70 0.20
C LYS A 110 10.18 -9.42 -0.38
N ALA A 111 10.18 -9.73 -1.67
CA ALA A 111 11.36 -10.29 -2.36
C ALA A 111 12.57 -9.34 -2.32
N GLU A 112 12.33 -8.02 -2.24
CA GLU A 112 13.36 -6.99 -2.08
C GLU A 112 13.62 -6.64 -0.59
N GLY A 113 13.05 -7.42 0.34
CA GLY A 113 13.24 -7.24 1.79
C GLY A 113 12.60 -5.98 2.37
N LYS A 114 11.57 -5.42 1.71
CA LYS A 114 10.94 -4.16 2.15
C LYS A 114 9.69 -4.43 2.99
N PRO A 115 9.47 -3.64 4.07
CA PRO A 115 8.21 -3.63 4.78
C PRO A 115 7.11 -3.03 3.89
N VAL A 116 5.91 -3.63 3.97
CA VAL A 116 4.75 -3.23 3.15
C VAL A 116 3.58 -2.86 4.04
N SER A 117 3.07 -1.66 3.84
CA SER A 117 1.83 -1.19 4.47
C SER A 117 0.72 -1.00 3.43
N ILE A 118 -0.51 -0.92 3.90
CA ILE A 118 -1.66 -0.54 3.09
C ILE A 118 -2.51 0.47 3.84
N CYS A 119 -3.05 1.44 3.11
CA CYS A 119 -4.02 2.41 3.60
C CYS A 119 -5.28 2.41 2.70
N GLY A 120 -6.24 3.24 3.06
CA GLY A 120 -7.54 3.32 2.39
C GLY A 120 -8.63 2.55 3.12
N GLU A 121 -9.82 2.53 2.55
CA GLU A 121 -11.00 1.95 3.18
C GLU A 121 -10.87 0.44 3.39
N MET A 122 -10.22 -0.25 2.48
CA MET A 122 -9.97 -1.69 2.54
C MET A 122 -9.16 -2.08 3.79
N ALA A 123 -8.20 -1.27 4.22
CA ALA A 123 -7.43 -1.53 5.43
C ALA A 123 -8.28 -1.51 6.70
N GLY A 124 -9.40 -0.79 6.70
CA GLY A 124 -10.36 -0.69 7.80
C GLY A 124 -11.54 -1.67 7.71
N ASP A 125 -11.62 -2.46 6.64
CA ASP A 125 -12.64 -3.51 6.49
C ASP A 125 -12.18 -4.80 7.18
N PRO A 126 -12.99 -5.36 8.10
CA PRO A 126 -12.60 -6.56 8.85
C PRO A 126 -12.40 -7.81 7.99
N GLY A 127 -13.18 -7.96 6.90
CA GLY A 127 -13.05 -9.10 5.98
C GLY A 127 -11.78 -8.96 5.14
N ALA A 128 -11.55 -7.77 4.57
CA ALA A 128 -10.34 -7.47 3.84
C ALA A 128 -9.08 -7.62 4.70
N ALA A 129 -9.13 -7.22 5.97
CA ALA A 129 -8.00 -7.34 6.89
C ALA A 129 -7.48 -8.78 7.01
N VAL A 130 -8.36 -9.78 6.99
CA VAL A 130 -7.96 -11.21 7.00
C VAL A 130 -7.18 -11.57 5.75
N LEU A 131 -7.64 -11.13 4.57
CA LEU A 131 -6.93 -11.37 3.31
C LEU A 131 -5.58 -10.63 3.28
N LEU A 132 -5.55 -9.38 3.74
CA LEU A 132 -4.35 -8.55 3.75
C LEU A 132 -3.24 -9.14 4.63
N ILE A 133 -3.57 -9.64 5.82
CA ILE A 133 -2.58 -10.33 6.66
C ILE A 133 -2.12 -11.65 6.05
N ALA A 134 -3.03 -12.40 5.40
CA ALA A 134 -2.68 -13.63 4.67
C ALA A 134 -1.73 -13.36 3.50
N MET A 135 -1.92 -12.24 2.77
CA MET A 135 -1.02 -11.77 1.72
C MET A 135 0.37 -11.40 2.25
N GLY A 136 0.49 -11.03 3.54
CA GLY A 136 1.77 -10.65 4.16
C GLY A 136 1.98 -9.15 4.36
N TYR A 137 0.93 -8.34 4.38
CA TYR A 137 1.04 -6.93 4.79
C TYR A 137 1.48 -6.80 6.24
N ASP A 138 2.47 -5.94 6.51
CA ASP A 138 3.01 -5.71 7.86
C ASP A 138 2.16 -4.70 8.66
N VAL A 139 1.58 -3.72 7.97
CA VAL A 139 0.84 -2.62 8.60
C VAL A 139 -0.44 -2.31 7.83
N LEU A 140 -1.55 -2.26 8.55
CA LEU A 140 -2.85 -1.79 8.06
C LEU A 140 -3.15 -0.41 8.67
N SER A 141 -3.17 0.63 7.84
CA SER A 141 -3.45 2.01 8.26
C SER A 141 -4.93 2.33 8.04
N MET A 142 -5.64 2.66 9.12
CA MET A 142 -7.08 2.86 9.10
C MET A 142 -7.54 3.95 10.06
N ASN A 143 -8.81 4.34 9.94
CA ASN A 143 -9.44 5.25 10.89
C ASN A 143 -9.54 4.61 12.29
N ALA A 144 -9.38 5.43 13.33
CA ALA A 144 -9.44 4.98 14.72
C ALA A 144 -10.78 4.29 15.07
N SER A 145 -11.88 4.67 14.42
CA SER A 145 -13.21 4.10 14.63
C SER A 145 -13.32 2.62 14.21
N THR A 146 -12.51 2.17 13.26
CA THR A 146 -12.52 0.77 12.77
C THR A 146 -11.47 -0.10 13.45
N LEU A 147 -10.46 0.51 14.08
CA LEU A 147 -9.28 -0.18 14.63
C LEU A 147 -9.63 -1.35 15.57
N LEU A 148 -10.53 -1.12 16.54
CA LEU A 148 -10.88 -2.16 17.52
C LEU A 148 -11.60 -3.34 16.87
N LYS A 149 -12.44 -3.08 15.87
CA LYS A 149 -13.18 -4.09 15.13
C LYS A 149 -12.22 -4.96 14.29
N VAL A 150 -11.33 -4.33 13.53
CA VAL A 150 -10.30 -5.03 12.74
C VAL A 150 -9.38 -5.84 13.64
N LYS A 151 -8.88 -5.25 14.73
CA LYS A 151 -8.04 -5.94 15.72
C LYS A 151 -8.73 -7.17 16.32
N SER A 152 -10.04 -7.10 16.62
CA SER A 152 -10.82 -8.22 17.13
C SER A 152 -10.86 -9.37 16.13
N VAL A 153 -11.13 -9.08 14.86
CA VAL A 153 -11.19 -10.09 13.80
C VAL A 153 -9.82 -10.74 13.57
N ILE A 154 -8.75 -9.95 13.43
CA ILE A 154 -7.39 -10.48 13.26
C ILE A 154 -7.02 -11.44 14.40
N ARG A 155 -7.42 -11.14 15.64
CA ARG A 155 -7.14 -12.00 16.80
C ARG A 155 -8.01 -13.25 16.90
N SER A 156 -9.11 -13.32 16.15
CA SER A 156 -10.04 -14.47 16.14
C SER A 156 -9.75 -15.49 15.04
N VAL A 157 -8.84 -15.18 14.10
CA VAL A 157 -8.53 -16.03 12.96
C VAL A 157 -7.08 -16.51 13.05
N SER A 158 -6.83 -17.79 12.77
CA SER A 158 -5.47 -18.31 12.61
C SER A 158 -4.92 -17.97 11.23
N MET A 159 -3.59 -17.93 11.11
CA MET A 159 -2.93 -17.65 9.84
C MET A 159 -3.26 -18.72 8.77
N ASP A 160 -3.43 -19.98 9.17
CA ASP A 160 -3.78 -21.07 8.25
C ASP A 160 -5.15 -20.83 7.63
N VAL A 161 -6.16 -20.53 8.48
CA VAL A 161 -7.52 -20.20 8.00
C VAL A 161 -7.50 -18.94 7.10
N ALA A 162 -6.69 -17.94 7.43
CA ALA A 162 -6.59 -16.73 6.61
C ALA A 162 -5.99 -17.05 5.23
N LYS A 163 -5.00 -17.92 5.16
CA LYS A 163 -4.39 -18.36 3.89
C LYS A 163 -5.34 -19.22 3.06
N ASP A 164 -6.05 -20.15 3.69
CA ASP A 164 -7.06 -20.95 3.00
C ASP A 164 -8.17 -20.06 2.39
N LEU A 165 -8.59 -19.02 3.11
CA LEU A 165 -9.54 -18.03 2.58
C LEU A 165 -8.96 -17.24 1.40
N LEU A 166 -7.70 -16.85 1.48
CA LEU A 166 -7.03 -16.13 0.38
C LEU A 166 -6.96 -17.00 -0.88
N GLU A 167 -6.63 -18.29 -0.76
CA GLU A 167 -6.60 -19.23 -1.88
C GLU A 167 -7.99 -19.35 -2.51
N GLN A 168 -9.05 -19.52 -1.72
CA GLN A 168 -10.42 -19.58 -2.23
C GLN A 168 -10.83 -18.29 -2.95
N VAL A 169 -10.48 -17.11 -2.40
CA VAL A 169 -10.79 -15.82 -3.04
C VAL A 169 -10.01 -15.63 -4.35
N ALA A 170 -8.78 -16.15 -4.43
CA ALA A 170 -7.98 -16.06 -5.64
C ALA A 170 -8.54 -16.89 -6.82
N GLU A 171 -9.38 -17.88 -6.54
CA GLU A 171 -10.06 -18.73 -7.55
C GLU A 171 -11.39 -18.12 -8.05
N LEU A 172 -11.87 -17.04 -7.43
CA LEU A 172 -13.14 -16.41 -7.80
C LEU A 172 -12.96 -15.52 -9.03
N ASP A 173 -13.85 -15.69 -10.00
CA ASP A 173 -13.91 -14.87 -11.22
C ASP A 173 -14.71 -13.57 -11.04
N ASP A 174 -15.45 -13.41 -9.95
CA ASP A 174 -16.31 -12.24 -9.64
C ASP A 174 -16.16 -11.85 -8.17
N ALA A 175 -16.34 -10.57 -7.90
CA ALA A 175 -16.29 -9.96 -6.56
C ALA A 175 -17.60 -10.13 -5.74
N ARG A 176 -18.60 -10.83 -6.26
CA ARG A 176 -19.92 -11.03 -5.63
C ARG A 176 -20.01 -12.30 -4.82
#